data_822299087ee8de8242d72a29dc84327e
#
_entry.id   822299087ee8de8242d72a29dc84327e
#
_cell.length_a   1.000
_cell.length_b   1.000
_cell.length_c   1.000
_cell.angle_alpha   90.00
_cell.angle_beta   90.00
_cell.angle_gamma   90.00
#
_symmetry.space_group_name_H-M   'P 1'
#
loop_
_entity.id
_entity.type
_entity.pdbx_description
1 polymer ?
#
loop_
_entity_poly.entity_id
_entity_poly.type
_entity_poly.pdbx_seq_one_letter_code
_entity_poly.pdbx_strand_id
1 'polypeptide(L)'
;MGWAQLHAAGAGPIVYGHHHVNATDLAAHKRFWANTLGGVPTAFGQSEMYKFPNVHVFVREREPTGGTKGSAVNHIGFRVPSVRAVLGKVRAAGFPVVTRQELPSGMAVIDDMAYIDNQDTYIAFVMAPDNVKVELVEDRDQEEAIALHHIHFDTNDVDAMKAWYVDTFGAIPGTRGSFQAADLPGVNLTYSGNPAALEGTEGRSLDHIGFEVENLEAFCRQLESAGVEFDVPYRELDQLGIAIAFFTDPFGTYIELTEGLDKY
;
A
#
# COMPACT_ATOMS: atom_id res chain seq x y z
N MET A 1 18.46 0.29 -16.32
CA MET A 1 18.22 0.49 -14.89
C MET A 1 16.70 0.52 -14.69
N GLY A 2 16.14 -0.65 -14.34
CA GLY A 2 14.68 -0.82 -14.20
C GLY A 2 14.22 -0.88 -12.77
N TRP A 3 14.71 0.00 -11.93
CA TRP A 3 14.52 -0.09 -10.48
C TRP A 3 13.18 0.47 -9.96
N ALA A 4 12.30 0.97 -10.77
CA ALA A 4 10.98 1.48 -10.37
C ALA A 4 9.87 0.83 -11.21
N GLN A 5 9.86 -0.50 -11.26
CA GLN A 5 8.87 -1.27 -12.02
C GLN A 5 8.05 -2.15 -11.08
N LEU A 6 6.82 -2.44 -11.49
CA LEU A 6 5.99 -3.48 -10.89
C LEU A 6 6.55 -4.87 -11.23
N HIS A 7 6.17 -5.87 -10.46
CA HIS A 7 6.29 -7.26 -10.90
C HIS A 7 5.47 -7.45 -12.18
N ALA A 8 5.97 -8.27 -13.11
CA ALA A 8 5.19 -8.63 -14.28
C ALA A 8 3.88 -9.31 -13.86
N ALA A 9 2.77 -8.97 -14.50
CA ALA A 9 1.45 -9.50 -14.17
C ALA A 9 1.40 -11.04 -14.13
N GLY A 10 2.20 -11.72 -14.99
CA GLY A 10 2.32 -13.18 -15.01
C GLY A 10 3.23 -13.79 -13.92
N ALA A 11 3.77 -13.01 -12.97
CA ALA A 11 4.58 -13.54 -11.87
C ALA A 11 3.76 -14.32 -10.83
N GLY A 12 2.44 -14.22 -10.88
CA GLY A 12 1.49 -14.91 -10.03
C GLY A 12 0.08 -14.78 -10.57
N PRO A 13 -0.95 -15.30 -9.89
CA PRO A 13 -2.34 -15.10 -10.29
C PRO A 13 -2.72 -13.61 -10.26
N ILE A 14 -2.08 -12.85 -9.39
CA ILE A 14 -2.24 -11.40 -9.20
C ILE A 14 -0.95 -10.87 -8.60
N VAL A 15 -0.54 -9.67 -8.95
CA VAL A 15 0.63 -8.98 -8.37
C VAL A 15 0.22 -7.62 -7.80
N TYR A 16 0.97 -7.11 -6.83
CA TYR A 16 0.68 -5.78 -6.30
C TYR A 16 1.01 -4.70 -7.33
N GLY A 17 0.11 -3.72 -7.49
CA GLY A 17 0.23 -2.68 -8.51
C GLY A 17 0.40 -1.27 -7.93
N HIS A 18 -0.56 -0.79 -7.17
CA HIS A 18 -0.57 0.62 -6.79
C HIS A 18 -1.34 0.96 -5.51
N HIS A 19 -1.08 2.18 -5.03
CA HIS A 19 -1.92 2.89 -4.07
C HIS A 19 -2.56 4.09 -4.76
N HIS A 20 -3.82 4.37 -4.47
CA HIS A 20 -4.49 5.59 -4.90
C HIS A 20 -4.80 6.47 -3.70
N VAL A 21 -4.27 7.70 -3.73
CA VAL A 21 -4.36 8.66 -2.63
C VAL A 21 -5.22 9.85 -3.04
N ASN A 22 -6.20 10.20 -2.20
CA ASN A 22 -6.94 11.45 -2.29
C ASN A 22 -6.16 12.55 -1.59
N ALA A 23 -6.07 13.73 -2.19
CA ALA A 23 -5.21 14.82 -1.77
C ALA A 23 -5.93 16.16 -1.75
N THR A 24 -5.77 16.91 -0.66
CA THR A 24 -6.17 18.32 -0.58
C THR A 24 -5.13 19.25 -1.20
N ASP A 25 -3.86 18.82 -1.24
CA ASP A 25 -2.73 19.57 -1.78
C ASP A 25 -1.77 18.65 -2.56
N LEU A 26 -1.89 18.64 -3.88
CA LEU A 26 -1.01 17.87 -4.78
C LEU A 26 0.47 18.22 -4.63
N ALA A 27 0.79 19.50 -4.35
CA ALA A 27 2.17 19.94 -4.18
C ALA A 27 2.79 19.40 -2.88
N ALA A 28 2.01 19.31 -1.80
CA ALA A 28 2.46 18.67 -0.57
C ALA A 28 2.70 17.17 -0.77
N HIS A 29 1.83 16.46 -1.47
CA HIS A 29 2.02 15.06 -1.82
C HIS A 29 3.24 14.84 -2.71
N LYS A 30 3.46 15.67 -3.74
CA LYS A 30 4.67 15.63 -4.57
C LYS A 30 5.93 15.85 -3.72
N ARG A 31 5.90 16.80 -2.79
CA ARG A 31 7.02 17.03 -1.86
C ARG A 31 7.28 15.80 -0.98
N PHE A 32 6.24 15.10 -0.54
CA PHE A 32 6.39 13.88 0.25
C PHE A 32 6.87 12.70 -0.60
N TRP A 33 6.08 12.29 -1.60
CA TRP A 33 6.33 11.06 -2.34
C TRP A 33 7.57 11.14 -3.23
N ALA A 34 7.73 12.24 -3.99
CA ALA A 34 8.87 12.38 -4.89
C ALA A 34 10.11 12.95 -4.17
N ASN A 35 10.00 14.16 -3.59
CA ASN A 35 11.19 14.88 -3.16
C ASN A 35 11.76 14.32 -1.85
N THR A 36 10.92 13.78 -0.96
CA THR A 36 11.36 13.24 0.35
C THR A 36 11.65 11.75 0.27
N LEU A 37 10.72 10.94 -0.25
CA LEU A 37 10.89 9.50 -0.32
C LEU A 37 11.60 9.02 -1.60
N GLY A 38 11.65 9.83 -2.65
CA GLY A 38 12.41 9.51 -3.87
C GLY A 38 11.63 8.74 -4.93
N GLY A 39 10.30 8.74 -4.87
CA GLY A 39 9.44 8.25 -5.94
C GLY A 39 9.68 9.02 -7.24
N VAL A 40 9.71 8.32 -8.37
CA VAL A 40 9.95 8.92 -9.69
C VAL A 40 8.66 9.46 -10.28
N PRO A 41 8.51 10.80 -10.44
CA PRO A 41 7.34 11.37 -11.08
C PRO A 41 7.22 10.88 -12.52
N THR A 42 6.04 10.37 -12.88
CA THR A 42 5.75 9.82 -14.20
C THR A 42 4.36 10.28 -14.64
N ALA A 43 4.23 10.72 -15.88
CA ALA A 43 2.93 11.09 -16.43
C ALA A 43 2.06 9.84 -16.64
N PHE A 44 0.79 9.92 -16.27
CA PHE A 44 -0.23 8.91 -16.50
C PHE A 44 -1.52 9.60 -16.96
N GLY A 45 -1.78 9.59 -18.26
CA GLY A 45 -2.84 10.40 -18.84
C GLY A 45 -2.67 11.88 -18.55
N GLN A 46 -3.64 12.48 -17.87
CA GLN A 46 -3.61 13.86 -17.40
C GLN A 46 -3.13 14.02 -15.95
N SER A 47 -2.78 12.91 -15.29
CA SER A 47 -2.34 12.87 -13.90
C SER A 47 -0.85 12.60 -13.79
N GLU A 48 -0.31 12.76 -12.58
CA GLU A 48 1.05 12.35 -12.23
C GLU A 48 0.97 11.21 -11.20
N MET A 49 1.79 10.18 -11.40
CA MET A 49 2.03 9.13 -10.43
C MET A 49 3.48 9.12 -9.98
N TYR A 50 3.77 8.53 -8.84
CA TYR A 50 5.12 8.36 -8.30
C TYR A 50 5.48 6.88 -8.30
N LYS A 51 6.49 6.51 -9.08
CA LYS A 51 6.94 5.13 -9.22
C LYS A 51 7.97 4.79 -8.15
N PHE A 52 7.72 3.70 -7.46
CA PHE A 52 8.68 3.04 -6.58
C PHE A 52 8.87 1.59 -7.04
N PRO A 53 9.95 0.90 -6.66
CA PRO A 53 10.04 -0.54 -6.84
C PRO A 53 8.82 -1.25 -6.22
N ASN A 54 8.13 -2.04 -7.03
CA ASN A 54 6.94 -2.82 -6.74
C ASN A 54 5.65 -2.06 -6.44
N VAL A 55 5.63 -0.72 -6.57
CA VAL A 55 4.37 0.03 -6.39
C VAL A 55 4.37 1.36 -7.12
N HIS A 56 3.24 1.72 -7.71
CA HIS A 56 2.93 3.06 -8.16
C HIS A 56 2.03 3.77 -7.16
N VAL A 57 2.29 5.04 -6.87
CA VAL A 57 1.45 5.87 -6.00
C VAL A 57 0.77 6.92 -6.85
N PHE A 58 -0.53 6.76 -7.07
CA PHE A 58 -1.37 7.75 -7.73
C PHE A 58 -1.88 8.76 -6.70
N VAL A 59 -1.90 10.03 -7.09
CA VAL A 59 -2.43 11.10 -6.24
C VAL A 59 -3.41 11.92 -7.06
N ARG A 60 -4.66 11.99 -6.62
CA ARG A 60 -5.70 12.81 -7.25
C ARG A 60 -6.20 13.89 -6.31
N GLU A 61 -6.55 15.04 -6.88
CA GLU A 61 -7.17 16.13 -6.13
C GLU A 61 -8.60 15.77 -5.75
N ARG A 62 -8.80 15.47 -4.47
CA ARG A 62 -10.10 15.16 -3.87
C ARG A 62 -9.97 15.29 -2.35
N GLU A 63 -10.92 15.97 -1.72
CA GLU A 63 -11.01 16.04 -0.26
C GLU A 63 -11.28 14.65 0.33
N PRO A 64 -10.39 14.09 1.17
CA PRO A 64 -10.61 12.79 1.80
C PRO A 64 -11.57 12.90 2.99
N THR A 65 -12.37 11.86 3.22
CA THR A 65 -13.28 11.76 4.37
C THR A 65 -12.56 11.45 5.69
N GLY A 66 -11.28 11.07 5.63
CA GLY A 66 -10.46 10.76 6.80
C GLY A 66 -9.09 10.21 6.41
N GLY A 67 -8.20 10.03 7.39
CA GLY A 67 -6.87 9.43 7.21
C GLY A 67 -6.90 7.90 7.12
N THR A 68 -5.74 7.25 7.01
CA THR A 68 -5.65 5.77 6.98
C THR A 68 -5.98 5.14 8.34
N LYS A 69 -5.72 5.82 9.45
CA LYS A 69 -6.03 5.31 10.78
C LYS A 69 -7.54 5.19 10.98
N GLY A 70 -7.99 4.04 11.46
CA GLY A 70 -9.42 3.74 11.67
C GLY A 70 -10.13 3.23 10.42
N SER A 71 -9.40 2.89 9.34
CA SER A 71 -9.92 2.20 8.17
C SER A 71 -9.35 0.77 8.07
N ALA A 72 -9.90 -0.01 7.14
CA ALA A 72 -9.45 -1.37 6.87
C ALA A 72 -7.96 -1.45 6.49
N VAL A 73 -7.39 -0.42 5.84
CA VAL A 73 -5.95 -0.30 5.60
C VAL A 73 -5.36 0.74 6.55
N ASN A 74 -4.68 0.27 7.59
CA ASN A 74 -4.11 1.10 8.63
C ASN A 74 -2.91 1.92 8.15
N HIS A 75 -1.99 1.28 7.40
CA HIS A 75 -0.83 1.94 6.81
C HIS A 75 -0.21 1.14 5.66
N ILE A 76 0.67 1.81 4.94
CA ILE A 76 1.54 1.22 3.93
C ILE A 76 2.98 1.24 4.42
N GLY A 77 3.73 0.16 4.18
CA GLY A 77 5.10 0.01 4.62
C GLY A 77 6.09 0.04 3.47
N PHE A 78 7.17 0.79 3.65
CA PHE A 78 8.32 0.79 2.74
C PHE A 78 9.56 0.28 3.45
N ARG A 79 10.34 -0.56 2.79
CA ARG A 79 11.68 -0.94 3.25
C ARG A 79 12.72 0.03 2.70
N VAL A 80 13.71 0.32 3.52
CA VAL A 80 14.79 1.26 3.23
C VAL A 80 16.12 0.77 3.83
N PRO A 81 17.29 1.03 3.22
CA PRO A 81 18.59 0.62 3.78
C PRO A 81 18.88 1.23 5.15
N SER A 82 18.32 2.42 5.44
CA SER A 82 18.49 3.11 6.73
C SER A 82 17.27 3.97 7.07
N VAL A 83 16.51 3.54 8.07
CA VAL A 83 15.39 4.32 8.64
C VAL A 83 15.88 5.68 9.14
N ARG A 84 17.03 5.73 9.84
CA ARG A 84 17.63 6.98 10.34
C ARG A 84 17.85 8.00 9.23
N ALA A 85 18.38 7.56 8.09
CA ALA A 85 18.67 8.44 6.96
C ALA A 85 17.38 9.01 6.34
N VAL A 86 16.35 8.19 6.19
CA VAL A 86 15.03 8.63 5.66
C VAL A 86 14.34 9.57 6.64
N LEU A 87 14.37 9.30 7.95
CA LEU A 87 13.83 10.21 8.96
C LEU A 87 14.49 11.58 8.93
N GLY A 88 15.81 11.64 8.63
CA GLY A 88 16.49 12.91 8.41
C GLY A 88 15.89 13.74 7.28
N LYS A 89 15.56 13.11 6.15
CA LYS A 89 14.88 13.76 5.01
C LYS A 89 13.44 14.18 5.35
N VAL A 90 12.69 13.31 6.02
CA VAL A 90 11.30 13.57 6.45
C VAL A 90 11.24 14.80 7.36
N ARG A 91 12.09 14.87 8.37
CA ARG A 91 12.19 16.03 9.29
C ARG A 91 12.61 17.30 8.56
N ALA A 92 13.62 17.23 7.68
CA ALA A 92 14.08 18.38 6.90
C ALA A 92 12.99 18.93 5.95
N ALA A 93 12.10 18.05 5.45
CA ALA A 93 10.95 18.42 4.63
C ALA A 93 9.74 18.90 5.44
N GLY A 94 9.81 18.84 6.79
CA GLY A 94 8.76 19.31 7.69
C GLY A 94 7.58 18.34 7.87
N PHE A 95 7.72 17.06 7.53
CA PHE A 95 6.67 16.07 7.74
C PHE A 95 6.75 15.43 9.13
N PRO A 96 5.58 15.10 9.74
CA PRO A 96 5.54 14.53 11.08
C PRO A 96 6.15 13.14 11.15
N VAL A 97 6.94 12.89 12.21
CA VAL A 97 7.35 11.55 12.65
C VAL A 97 6.47 11.17 13.83
N VAL A 98 5.77 10.05 13.73
CA VAL A 98 4.73 9.65 14.70
C VAL A 98 5.00 8.30 15.37
N THR A 99 6.22 7.80 15.29
CA THR A 99 6.61 6.47 15.84
C THR A 99 6.19 6.29 17.29
N ARG A 100 6.41 7.29 18.14
CA ARG A 100 6.06 7.19 19.56
C ARG A 100 4.55 7.07 19.80
N GLN A 101 3.76 7.71 18.96
CA GLN A 101 2.29 7.73 19.04
C GLN A 101 1.67 6.43 18.54
N GLU A 102 2.34 5.72 17.64
CA GLU A 102 1.82 4.50 17.01
C GLU A 102 2.25 3.21 17.73
N LEU A 103 3.30 3.27 18.56
CA LEU A 103 3.80 2.10 19.27
C LEU A 103 3.33 2.05 20.74
N PRO A 104 3.19 0.85 21.32
CA PRO A 104 2.83 0.69 22.73
C PRO A 104 3.77 1.49 23.65
N SER A 105 3.23 2.03 24.74
CA SER A 105 3.98 2.89 25.68
C SER A 105 5.19 2.21 26.32
N GLY A 106 5.16 0.87 26.45
CA GLY A 106 6.28 0.10 26.99
C GLY A 106 7.40 -0.20 25.99
N MET A 107 7.21 0.06 24.70
CA MET A 107 8.25 -0.16 23.69
C MET A 107 9.24 1.00 23.67
N ALA A 108 10.54 0.70 23.65
CA ALA A 108 11.59 1.72 23.56
C ALA A 108 11.57 2.39 22.17
N VAL A 109 11.50 3.72 22.16
CA VAL A 109 11.65 4.54 20.95
C VAL A 109 12.80 5.51 21.20
N ILE A 110 13.85 5.38 20.40
CA ILE A 110 15.06 6.19 20.50
C ILE A 110 15.28 6.88 19.15
N ASP A 111 15.48 8.19 19.16
CA ASP A 111 15.61 9.01 17.94
C ASP A 111 14.45 8.80 16.95
N ASP A 112 13.22 8.60 17.46
CA ASP A 112 11.99 8.28 16.70
C ASP A 112 12.03 6.92 15.96
N MET A 113 12.90 6.00 16.35
CA MET A 113 12.97 4.63 15.84
C MET A 113 12.71 3.63 16.96
N ALA A 114 12.11 2.51 16.63
CA ALA A 114 12.00 1.35 17.50
C ALA A 114 12.71 0.14 16.88
N TYR A 115 13.37 -0.66 17.71
CA TYR A 115 13.96 -1.92 17.26
C TYR A 115 12.96 -3.05 17.55
N ILE A 116 12.76 -3.90 16.56
CA ILE A 116 11.84 -5.05 16.61
C ILE A 116 12.66 -6.33 16.66
N ASP A 117 12.86 -6.86 17.87
CA ASP A 117 13.77 -7.99 18.12
C ASP A 117 13.46 -9.23 17.27
N ASN A 118 12.17 -9.60 17.13
CA ASN A 118 11.76 -10.81 16.40
C ASN A 118 11.77 -10.65 14.86
N GLN A 119 12.10 -9.45 14.36
CA GLN A 119 12.30 -9.16 12.94
C GLN A 119 13.72 -8.65 12.65
N ASP A 120 14.55 -8.48 13.68
CA ASP A 120 15.92 -7.93 13.61
C ASP A 120 16.00 -6.63 12.79
N THR A 121 15.05 -5.70 13.01
CA THR A 121 14.95 -4.48 12.21
C THR A 121 14.58 -3.25 13.03
N TYR A 122 14.98 -2.08 12.55
CA TYR A 122 14.44 -0.81 13.01
C TYR A 122 13.22 -0.41 12.19
N ILE A 123 12.24 0.15 12.88
CA ILE A 123 11.05 0.73 12.25
C ILE A 123 10.84 2.17 12.69
N ALA A 124 10.12 2.92 11.87
CA ALA A 124 9.58 4.23 12.23
C ALA A 124 8.28 4.50 11.49
N PHE A 125 7.42 5.33 12.07
CA PHE A 125 6.19 5.80 11.44
C PHE A 125 6.26 7.28 11.13
N VAL A 126 5.87 7.63 9.92
CA VAL A 126 5.77 9.01 9.44
C VAL A 126 4.38 9.28 8.90
N MET A 127 3.98 10.55 8.87
CA MET A 127 2.67 10.93 8.36
C MET A 127 2.86 11.73 7.07
N ALA A 128 2.38 11.17 5.96
CA ALA A 128 2.23 11.89 4.70
C ALA A 128 1.07 12.90 4.79
N PRO A 129 0.94 13.83 3.83
CA PRO A 129 -0.21 14.73 3.79
C PRO A 129 -1.54 13.95 3.84
N ASP A 130 -2.60 14.63 4.26
CA ASP A 130 -3.95 14.09 4.42
C ASP A 130 -4.03 12.85 5.34
N ASN A 131 -3.07 12.74 6.27
CA ASN A 131 -2.99 11.66 7.27
C ASN A 131 -2.85 10.25 6.66
N VAL A 132 -2.11 10.10 5.56
CA VAL A 132 -1.66 8.80 5.09
C VAL A 132 -0.50 8.34 5.94
N LYS A 133 -0.70 7.29 6.75
CA LYS A 133 0.35 6.74 7.60
C LYS A 133 1.28 5.83 6.80
N VAL A 134 2.58 6.02 6.98
CA VAL A 134 3.64 5.25 6.33
C VAL A 134 4.58 4.67 7.36
N GLU A 135 4.81 3.35 7.32
CA GLU A 135 5.87 2.69 8.07
C GLU A 135 7.14 2.60 7.24
N LEU A 136 8.27 2.91 7.86
CA LEU A 136 9.61 2.67 7.32
C LEU A 136 10.20 1.46 8.05
N VAL A 137 10.66 0.46 7.31
CA VAL A 137 11.29 -0.75 7.82
C VAL A 137 12.74 -0.80 7.32
N GLU A 138 13.70 -1.00 8.21
CA GLU A 138 15.12 -1.05 7.83
C GLU A 138 15.47 -2.42 7.26
N ASP A 139 16.00 -2.43 6.04
CA ASP A 139 16.64 -3.60 5.40
C ASP A 139 18.02 -3.18 4.93
N ARG A 140 19.05 -3.50 5.73
CA ARG A 140 20.43 -3.03 5.53
C ARG A 140 21.10 -3.63 4.29
N ASP A 141 20.57 -4.76 3.81
CA ASP A 141 21.11 -5.48 2.66
C ASP A 141 20.40 -5.08 1.35
N GLN A 142 19.38 -4.20 1.44
CA GLN A 142 18.64 -3.72 0.28
C GLN A 142 19.50 -2.80 -0.59
N GLU A 143 19.52 -3.06 -1.91
CA GLU A 143 20.23 -2.23 -2.89
C GLU A 143 19.43 -0.99 -3.30
N GLU A 144 18.09 -1.09 -3.36
CA GLU A 144 17.21 0.03 -3.68
C GLU A 144 17.13 1.02 -2.54
N ALA A 145 17.10 2.31 -2.87
CA ALA A 145 16.98 3.37 -1.87
C ALA A 145 15.70 3.28 -1.04
N ILE A 146 14.63 2.75 -1.65
CA ILE A 146 13.31 2.51 -1.06
C ILE A 146 12.54 1.55 -1.96
N ALA A 147 11.77 0.62 -1.38
CA ALA A 147 10.85 -0.26 -2.10
C ALA A 147 9.61 -0.55 -1.25
N LEU A 148 8.51 -0.94 -1.88
CA LEU A 148 7.34 -1.41 -1.13
C LEU A 148 7.73 -2.61 -0.27
N HIS A 149 7.18 -2.67 0.95
CA HIS A 149 7.37 -3.77 1.88
C HIS A 149 6.05 -4.48 2.18
N HIS A 150 5.04 -3.76 2.65
CA HIS A 150 3.79 -4.38 3.06
C HIS A 150 2.60 -3.41 3.05
N ILE A 151 1.41 -4.01 3.07
CA ILE A 151 0.15 -3.36 3.44
C ILE A 151 -0.25 -3.89 4.82
N HIS A 152 -0.57 -3.00 5.74
CA HIS A 152 -1.02 -3.39 7.07
C HIS A 152 -2.52 -3.15 7.21
N PHE A 153 -3.25 -4.24 7.37
CA PHE A 153 -4.69 -4.22 7.57
C PHE A 153 -5.05 -4.25 9.05
N ASP A 154 -6.06 -3.48 9.40
CA ASP A 154 -6.81 -3.63 10.63
C ASP A 154 -8.13 -4.35 10.32
N THR A 155 -8.49 -5.32 11.15
CA THR A 155 -9.75 -6.07 11.00
C THR A 155 -10.26 -6.56 12.36
N ASN A 156 -11.55 -6.78 12.48
CA ASN A 156 -12.14 -7.45 13.65
C ASN A 156 -12.04 -8.98 13.59
N ASP A 157 -11.68 -9.55 12.43
CA ASP A 157 -11.50 -11.00 12.23
C ASP A 157 -10.28 -11.27 11.33
N VAL A 158 -9.12 -11.44 11.96
CA VAL A 158 -7.83 -11.66 11.29
C VAL A 158 -7.82 -12.95 10.47
N ASP A 159 -8.37 -14.03 11.02
CA ASP A 159 -8.36 -15.33 10.36
C ASP A 159 -9.26 -15.32 9.11
N ALA A 160 -10.44 -14.72 9.19
CA ALA A 160 -11.34 -14.59 8.05
C ALA A 160 -10.75 -13.69 6.96
N MET A 161 -10.16 -12.55 7.32
CA MET A 161 -9.54 -11.66 6.33
C MET A 161 -8.36 -12.33 5.62
N LYS A 162 -7.46 -12.96 6.38
CA LYS A 162 -6.33 -13.71 5.79
C LYS A 162 -6.81 -14.83 4.86
N ALA A 163 -7.80 -15.62 5.30
CA ALA A 163 -8.37 -16.70 4.48
C ALA A 163 -8.96 -16.16 3.18
N TRP A 164 -9.66 -15.03 3.23
CA TRP A 164 -10.24 -14.42 2.03
C TRP A 164 -9.15 -14.04 1.00
N TYR A 165 -8.06 -13.39 1.40
CA TYR A 165 -6.96 -13.04 0.48
C TYR A 165 -6.23 -14.30 -0.04
N VAL A 166 -6.10 -15.35 0.77
CA VAL A 166 -5.53 -16.63 0.34
C VAL A 166 -6.43 -17.31 -0.70
N ASP A 167 -7.74 -17.41 -0.43
CA ASP A 167 -8.69 -18.15 -1.28
C ASP A 167 -9.03 -17.37 -2.56
N THR A 168 -9.11 -16.04 -2.47
CA THR A 168 -9.54 -15.18 -3.58
C THR A 168 -8.37 -14.82 -4.52
N PHE A 169 -7.22 -14.50 -3.95
CA PHE A 169 -6.06 -14.01 -4.71
C PHE A 169 -4.90 -14.99 -4.78
N GLY A 170 -5.00 -16.15 -4.12
CA GLY A 170 -3.91 -17.12 -4.06
C GLY A 170 -2.71 -16.65 -3.26
N ALA A 171 -2.92 -15.73 -2.29
CA ALA A 171 -1.84 -15.28 -1.42
C ALA A 171 -1.26 -16.44 -0.60
N ILE A 172 0.06 -16.47 -0.45
CA ILE A 172 0.75 -17.55 0.28
C ILE A 172 0.69 -17.24 1.78
N PRO A 173 -0.01 -18.06 2.60
CA PRO A 173 -0.17 -17.77 4.02
C PRO A 173 1.15 -17.89 4.78
N GLY A 174 1.40 -16.95 5.69
CA GLY A 174 2.63 -16.87 6.48
C GLY A 174 2.44 -16.06 7.75
N THR A 175 3.56 -15.54 8.28
CA THR A 175 3.61 -14.62 9.41
C THR A 175 4.69 -13.57 9.17
N ARG A 176 4.52 -12.37 9.73
CA ARG A 176 5.55 -11.32 9.81
C ARG A 176 5.77 -10.92 11.26
N GLY A 177 6.90 -11.32 11.84
CA GLY A 177 7.11 -11.20 13.28
C GLY A 177 6.02 -11.92 14.07
N SER A 178 5.24 -11.20 14.86
CA SER A 178 4.10 -11.74 15.62
C SER A 178 2.75 -11.64 14.90
N PHE A 179 2.71 -11.02 13.71
CA PHE A 179 1.49 -10.83 12.97
C PHE A 179 1.18 -11.99 12.05
N GLN A 180 -0.10 -12.29 11.87
CA GLN A 180 -0.56 -13.09 10.75
C GLN A 180 -0.29 -12.32 9.45
N ALA A 181 0.14 -13.03 8.42
CA ALA A 181 0.43 -12.41 7.13
C ALA A 181 0.14 -13.38 5.98
N ALA A 182 0.12 -12.84 4.76
CA ALA A 182 0.14 -13.60 3.52
C ALA A 182 0.95 -12.84 2.48
N ASP A 183 1.60 -13.56 1.55
CA ASP A 183 2.46 -12.96 0.53
C ASP A 183 1.83 -13.05 -0.85
N LEU A 184 1.87 -11.93 -1.57
CA LEU A 184 1.65 -11.85 -3.00
C LEU A 184 2.92 -11.33 -3.67
N PRO A 185 3.16 -11.60 -4.97
CA PRO A 185 4.27 -10.99 -5.67
C PRO A 185 4.25 -9.46 -5.52
N GLY A 186 5.35 -8.90 -4.98
CA GLY A 186 5.52 -7.47 -4.75
C GLY A 186 5.07 -6.94 -3.40
N VAL A 187 4.35 -7.71 -2.56
CA VAL A 187 3.85 -7.20 -1.29
C VAL A 187 3.63 -8.29 -0.24
N ASN A 188 3.92 -7.99 1.02
CA ASN A 188 3.41 -8.73 2.16
C ASN A 188 2.09 -8.09 2.64
N LEU A 189 1.06 -8.88 2.87
CA LEU A 189 -0.21 -8.48 3.47
C LEU A 189 -0.16 -8.85 4.95
N THR A 190 -0.07 -7.85 5.82
CA THR A 190 0.02 -8.03 7.28
C THR A 190 -1.33 -7.70 7.91
N TYR A 191 -1.79 -8.52 8.86
CA TYR A 191 -3.10 -8.38 9.48
C TYR A 191 -3.00 -8.19 10.99
N SER A 192 -3.73 -7.19 11.52
CA SER A 192 -3.87 -6.93 12.96
C SER A 192 -5.33 -6.93 13.40
N GLY A 193 -5.57 -7.51 14.56
CA GLY A 193 -6.88 -7.45 15.20
C GLY A 193 -7.14 -6.05 15.77
N ASN A 194 -8.27 -5.46 15.39
CA ASN A 194 -8.75 -4.19 15.94
C ASN A 194 -10.23 -4.33 16.31
N PRO A 195 -10.59 -4.25 17.62
CA PRO A 195 -11.98 -4.40 18.05
C PRO A 195 -12.85 -3.16 17.80
N ALA A 196 -12.26 -2.04 17.38
CA ALA A 196 -13.02 -0.84 17.02
C ALA A 196 -13.81 -1.03 15.72
N ALA A 197 -14.88 -0.28 15.57
CA ALA A 197 -15.53 -0.18 14.27
C ALA A 197 -14.55 0.48 13.27
N LEU A 198 -14.30 -0.21 12.17
CA LEU A 198 -13.46 0.27 11.09
C LEU A 198 -14.32 0.77 9.94
N GLU A 199 -13.86 1.80 9.27
CA GLU A 199 -14.49 2.30 8.06
C GLU A 199 -13.84 1.69 6.83
N GLY A 200 -14.58 1.63 5.70
CA GLY A 200 -14.02 1.29 4.40
C GLY A 200 -13.00 2.31 3.94
N THR A 201 -12.15 1.92 2.98
CA THR A 201 -11.11 2.82 2.47
C THR A 201 -11.62 3.80 1.43
N GLU A 202 -12.70 3.49 0.71
CA GLU A 202 -13.25 4.35 -0.34
C GLU A 202 -13.55 5.77 0.15
N GLY A 203 -13.04 6.78 -0.54
CA GLY A 203 -13.19 8.19 -0.20
C GLY A 203 -12.23 8.70 0.87
N ARG A 204 -11.45 7.85 1.53
CA ARG A 204 -10.44 8.26 2.53
C ARG A 204 -9.14 8.67 1.86
N SER A 205 -8.15 9.09 2.65
CA SER A 205 -6.86 9.54 2.12
C SER A 205 -6.11 8.45 1.33
N LEU A 206 -6.11 7.20 1.79
CA LEU A 206 -5.80 6.03 0.99
C LEU A 206 -7.14 5.45 0.53
N ASP A 207 -7.51 5.77 -0.70
CA ASP A 207 -8.83 5.47 -1.27
C ASP A 207 -8.95 3.98 -1.62
N HIS A 208 -7.95 3.45 -2.31
CA HIS A 208 -7.90 2.05 -2.68
C HIS A 208 -6.47 1.56 -2.85
N ILE A 209 -6.34 0.24 -2.82
CA ILE A 209 -5.15 -0.49 -3.23
C ILE A 209 -5.43 -1.18 -4.57
N GLY A 210 -4.40 -1.31 -5.40
CA GLY A 210 -4.57 -1.89 -6.73
C GLY A 210 -3.66 -3.07 -6.98
N PHE A 211 -4.19 -4.02 -7.74
CA PHE A 211 -3.48 -5.22 -8.16
C PHE A 211 -3.48 -5.34 -9.68
N GLU A 212 -2.36 -5.79 -10.22
CA GLU A 212 -2.17 -6.03 -11.64
C GLU A 212 -2.42 -7.50 -11.98
N VAL A 213 -3.13 -7.75 -13.06
CA VAL A 213 -3.56 -9.08 -13.52
C VAL A 213 -3.23 -9.22 -15.01
N GLU A 214 -2.79 -10.41 -15.45
CA GLU A 214 -2.42 -10.65 -16.85
C GLU A 214 -3.62 -10.68 -17.81
N ASN A 215 -4.80 -11.16 -17.33
CA ASN A 215 -6.05 -11.22 -18.09
C ASN A 215 -7.21 -10.83 -17.19
N LEU A 216 -7.46 -9.55 -17.12
CA LEU A 216 -8.43 -8.99 -16.17
C LEU A 216 -9.86 -9.42 -16.47
N GLU A 217 -10.26 -9.49 -17.74
CA GLU A 217 -11.61 -9.92 -18.09
C GLU A 217 -11.91 -11.35 -17.62
N ALA A 218 -10.96 -12.27 -17.81
CA ALA A 218 -11.10 -13.65 -17.34
C ALA A 218 -11.08 -13.75 -15.82
N PHE A 219 -10.24 -12.94 -15.17
CA PHE A 219 -10.14 -12.89 -13.72
C PHE A 219 -11.42 -12.33 -13.06
N CYS A 220 -12.00 -11.27 -13.64
CA CYS A 220 -13.30 -10.75 -13.19
C CYS A 220 -14.41 -11.83 -13.26
N ARG A 221 -14.49 -12.58 -14.37
CA ARG A 221 -15.46 -13.68 -14.47
C ARG A 221 -15.24 -14.78 -13.43
N GLN A 222 -13.98 -15.07 -13.08
CA GLN A 222 -13.67 -16.02 -11.99
C GLN A 222 -14.15 -15.49 -10.64
N LEU A 223 -13.90 -14.23 -10.33
CA LEU A 223 -14.31 -13.58 -9.07
C LEU A 223 -15.84 -13.50 -8.96
N GLU A 224 -16.54 -13.13 -10.04
CA GLU A 224 -18.01 -13.15 -10.09
C GLU A 224 -18.58 -14.56 -9.81
N SER A 225 -17.95 -15.59 -10.38
CA SER A 225 -18.34 -16.98 -10.15
C SER A 225 -18.11 -17.43 -8.70
N ALA A 226 -17.18 -16.79 -8.00
CA ALA A 226 -16.89 -16.96 -6.58
C ALA A 226 -17.75 -16.06 -5.67
N GLY A 227 -18.65 -15.24 -6.25
CA GLY A 227 -19.59 -14.41 -5.52
C GLY A 227 -19.12 -12.98 -5.23
N VAL A 228 -18.03 -12.51 -5.85
CA VAL A 228 -17.61 -11.11 -5.77
C VAL A 228 -18.53 -10.26 -6.64
N GLU A 229 -19.06 -9.18 -6.07
CA GLU A 229 -19.85 -8.17 -6.77
C GLU A 229 -18.96 -6.97 -7.09
N PHE A 230 -18.91 -6.55 -8.35
CA PHE A 230 -18.12 -5.41 -8.79
C PHE A 230 -18.89 -4.09 -8.69
N ASP A 231 -18.32 -3.10 -8.02
CA ASP A 231 -18.79 -1.71 -8.01
C ASP A 231 -18.61 -1.07 -9.40
N VAL A 232 -17.48 -1.38 -10.04
CA VAL A 232 -17.18 -1.04 -11.44
C VAL A 232 -16.78 -2.32 -12.16
N PRO A 233 -17.62 -2.87 -13.05
CA PRO A 233 -17.27 -4.06 -13.84
C PRO A 233 -16.08 -3.81 -14.76
N TYR A 234 -15.48 -4.90 -15.26
CA TYR A 234 -14.42 -4.84 -16.27
C TYR A 234 -14.74 -3.82 -17.37
N ARG A 235 -13.78 -2.97 -17.64
CA ARG A 235 -13.80 -2.04 -18.77
C ARG A 235 -12.41 -1.66 -19.23
N GLU A 236 -12.26 -1.44 -20.51
CA GLU A 236 -11.04 -0.91 -21.12
C GLU A 236 -11.01 0.62 -21.06
N LEU A 237 -9.82 1.16 -20.87
CA LEU A 237 -9.50 2.57 -20.94
C LEU A 237 -8.52 2.79 -22.11
N ASP A 238 -9.03 2.76 -23.33
CA ASP A 238 -8.26 2.78 -24.59
C ASP A 238 -7.21 3.89 -24.64
N GLN A 239 -7.54 5.08 -24.11
CA GLN A 239 -6.63 6.23 -24.11
C GLN A 239 -5.40 6.02 -23.22
N LEU A 240 -5.48 5.13 -22.25
CA LEU A 240 -4.39 4.78 -21.33
C LEU A 240 -3.79 3.40 -21.67
N GLY A 241 -4.44 2.62 -22.53
CA GLY A 241 -4.01 1.27 -22.88
C GLY A 241 -4.03 0.29 -21.72
N ILE A 242 -4.95 0.49 -20.77
CA ILE A 242 -5.16 -0.38 -19.61
C ILE A 242 -6.62 -0.82 -19.54
N ALA A 243 -6.88 -1.89 -18.79
CA ALA A 243 -8.24 -2.23 -18.33
C ALA A 243 -8.33 -2.15 -16.81
N ILE A 244 -9.53 -1.90 -16.31
CA ILE A 244 -9.81 -1.73 -14.88
C ILE A 244 -11.09 -2.45 -14.46
N ALA A 245 -11.18 -2.81 -13.18
CA ALA A 245 -12.38 -3.20 -12.47
C ALA A 245 -12.25 -2.86 -11.00
N PHE A 246 -13.36 -2.57 -10.31
CA PHE A 246 -13.33 -2.24 -8.87
C PHE A 246 -14.38 -3.03 -8.10
N PHE A 247 -14.03 -3.37 -6.87
CA PHE A 247 -14.95 -3.95 -5.90
C PHE A 247 -14.48 -3.65 -4.47
N THR A 248 -15.37 -3.83 -3.50
CA THR A 248 -15.03 -3.73 -2.08
C THR A 248 -14.94 -5.12 -1.48
N ASP A 249 -13.84 -5.43 -0.78
CA ASP A 249 -13.71 -6.70 -0.07
C ASP A 249 -14.67 -6.78 1.13
N PRO A 250 -14.91 -7.98 1.72
CA PRO A 250 -15.83 -8.12 2.85
C PRO A 250 -15.44 -7.35 4.12
N PHE A 251 -14.25 -6.76 4.15
CA PHE A 251 -13.69 -6.04 5.31
C PHE A 251 -13.63 -4.52 5.08
N GLY A 252 -14.11 -4.05 3.93
CA GLY A 252 -14.20 -2.64 3.59
C GLY A 252 -12.98 -2.08 2.85
N THR A 253 -12.09 -2.93 2.35
CA THR A 253 -11.00 -2.47 1.47
C THR A 253 -11.52 -2.29 0.06
N TYR A 254 -11.47 -1.07 -0.48
CA TYR A 254 -11.75 -0.80 -1.88
C TYR A 254 -10.54 -1.23 -2.71
N ILE A 255 -10.78 -2.08 -3.71
CA ILE A 255 -9.75 -2.73 -4.51
C ILE A 255 -9.95 -2.39 -5.98
N GLU A 256 -8.89 -1.93 -6.63
CA GLU A 256 -8.81 -1.83 -8.09
C GLU A 256 -8.03 -3.03 -8.65
N LEU A 257 -8.56 -3.64 -9.67
CA LEU A 257 -7.84 -4.59 -10.52
C LEU A 257 -7.47 -3.89 -11.81
N THR A 258 -6.24 -4.06 -12.26
CA THR A 258 -5.73 -3.46 -13.49
C THR A 258 -5.11 -4.50 -14.41
N GLU A 259 -5.12 -4.25 -15.71
CA GLU A 259 -4.33 -4.94 -16.73
C GLU A 259 -3.59 -3.90 -17.56
N GLY A 260 -2.27 -4.05 -17.71
CA GLY A 260 -1.42 -3.20 -18.53
C GLY A 260 -0.75 -2.05 -17.80
N LEU A 261 -0.93 -1.91 -16.46
CA LEU A 261 -0.25 -0.89 -15.66
C LEU A 261 1.24 -1.21 -15.47
N ASP A 262 1.64 -2.47 -15.50
CA ASP A 262 3.03 -2.94 -15.42
C ASP A 262 3.93 -2.47 -16.58
N LYS A 263 3.32 -1.96 -17.66
CA LYS A 263 4.03 -1.41 -18.83
C LYS A 263 4.48 0.04 -18.66
N TYR A 264 4.01 0.73 -17.61
CA TYR A 264 4.37 2.13 -17.32
C TYR A 264 5.68 2.25 -16.46
#